data_0484aa3e95056db7e929c2ab69267367
#
_entry.id   0484aa3e95056db7e929c2ab69267367
#
_cell.length_a   1.000
_cell.length_b   1.000
_cell.length_c   1.000
_cell.angle_alpha   90.00
_cell.angle_beta   90.00
_cell.angle_gamma   90.00
#
_symmetry.space_group_name_H-M   'P 1'
#
loop_
_entity.id
_entity.type
_entity.pdbx_description
1 polymer ?
#
loop_
_entity_poly.entity_id
_entity_poly.type
_entity_poly.pdbx_seq_one_letter_code
_entity_poly.pdbx_strand_id
1 'polypeptide(L)'
;AKQTQVQDVFQRIGRFQDIPCEPILGCDDIFHYRNKMEFTFSGSEYVPEHRKDDEASDFVVGLHAPGRWDKILNINECHIQQPIANDILKSIKELTKELEPYNIREHSGFLRNVIIRVAANTGDIMVNIVTSREDTDTLSPITNTLISQFPNITSIVNNITTRKAGVSTGEHQIVLHGNEYIVEKLGDYEFMISADSFFQTNTRQAEKLYQIALEEANLTGKEIVYDLFCGTGSISLFISKHAKMVYGF
;
A
#
# COMPACT_ATOMS: atom_id res chain seq x y z
N ALA A 1 18.81 -12.40 -11.04
CA ALA A 1 17.45 -12.58 -11.60
C ALA A 1 16.89 -11.28 -12.19
N LYS A 2 16.61 -10.21 -11.43
CA LYS A 2 15.98 -8.97 -11.94
C LYS A 2 16.84 -8.27 -13.02
N GLN A 3 18.14 -8.14 -12.82
CA GLN A 3 19.05 -7.55 -13.81
C GLN A 3 19.07 -8.37 -15.11
N THR A 4 19.12 -9.70 -14.99
CA THR A 4 19.08 -10.60 -16.16
C THR A 4 17.76 -10.44 -16.91
N GLN A 5 16.62 -10.28 -16.20
CA GLN A 5 15.33 -10.01 -16.85
C GLN A 5 15.33 -8.71 -17.65
N VAL A 6 15.90 -7.63 -17.11
CA VAL A 6 16.00 -6.35 -17.83
C VAL A 6 16.88 -6.50 -19.07
N GLN A 7 18.05 -7.12 -18.95
CA GLN A 7 18.95 -7.39 -20.08
C GLN A 7 18.26 -8.26 -21.16
N ASP A 8 17.55 -9.31 -20.74
CA ASP A 8 16.81 -10.18 -21.67
C ASP A 8 15.71 -9.41 -22.43
N VAL A 9 15.00 -8.50 -21.76
CA VAL A 9 13.97 -7.66 -22.39
C VAL A 9 14.59 -6.75 -23.43
N PHE A 10 15.69 -6.08 -23.12
CA PHE A 10 16.40 -5.24 -24.09
C PHE A 10 16.91 -6.05 -25.28
N GLN A 11 17.54 -7.20 -25.06
CA GLN A 11 18.13 -8.01 -26.12
C GLN A 11 17.06 -8.73 -26.96
N ARG A 12 16.08 -9.41 -26.33
CA ARG A 12 15.13 -10.26 -27.05
C ARG A 12 13.92 -9.52 -27.60
N ILE A 13 13.36 -8.58 -26.83
CA ILE A 13 12.18 -7.81 -27.24
C ILE A 13 12.60 -6.53 -27.93
N GLY A 14 13.49 -5.77 -27.30
CA GLY A 14 14.01 -4.51 -27.84
C GLY A 14 14.95 -4.70 -29.05
N ARG A 15 15.51 -5.90 -29.22
CA ARG A 15 16.47 -6.25 -30.28
C ARG A 15 17.72 -5.38 -30.28
N PHE A 16 18.04 -4.81 -29.14
CA PHE A 16 19.26 -4.06 -28.95
C PHE A 16 20.45 -5.02 -28.76
N GLN A 17 21.54 -4.77 -29.46
CA GLN A 17 22.81 -5.46 -29.23
C GLN A 17 23.70 -4.53 -28.41
N ASP A 18 24.34 -5.08 -27.36
CA ASP A 18 25.36 -4.39 -26.58
C ASP A 18 24.90 -3.10 -25.85
N ILE A 19 23.66 -3.05 -25.37
CA ILE A 19 23.24 -1.98 -24.46
C ILE A 19 24.01 -2.10 -23.13
N PRO A 20 24.74 -1.06 -22.71
CA PRO A 20 25.34 -1.03 -21.40
C PRO A 20 24.19 -1.01 -20.35
N CYS A 21 24.20 -1.99 -19.48
CA CYS A 21 23.26 -2.09 -18.38
C CYS A 21 24.06 -2.15 -17.07
N GLU A 22 23.98 -1.07 -16.32
CA GLU A 22 24.68 -0.99 -15.05
C GLU A 22 24.14 -2.02 -14.04
N PRO A 23 24.94 -2.36 -13.01
CA PRO A 23 24.49 -3.24 -11.94
C PRO A 23 23.24 -2.70 -11.26
N ILE A 24 22.27 -3.59 -11.01
CA ILE A 24 21.06 -3.21 -10.30
C ILE A 24 21.38 -2.64 -8.90
N LEU A 25 20.82 -1.48 -8.60
CA LEU A 25 20.91 -0.93 -7.26
C LEU A 25 20.02 -1.71 -6.31
N GLY A 26 20.63 -2.38 -5.33
CA GLY A 26 19.94 -3.15 -4.31
C GLY A 26 19.24 -2.28 -3.27
N CYS A 27 18.31 -2.90 -2.54
CA CYS A 27 17.74 -2.33 -1.33
C CYS A 27 18.58 -2.78 -0.13
N ASP A 28 18.93 -1.86 0.77
CA ASP A 28 19.70 -2.19 1.98
C ASP A 28 18.82 -3.00 2.94
N ASP A 29 17.56 -2.56 3.12
CA ASP A 29 16.57 -3.25 3.94
C ASP A 29 15.71 -4.15 3.05
N ILE A 30 15.94 -5.47 3.11
CA ILE A 30 15.16 -6.46 2.35
C ILE A 30 13.87 -6.87 3.03
N PHE A 31 13.70 -6.52 4.31
CA PHE A 31 12.49 -6.70 5.13
C PHE A 31 12.01 -5.35 5.66
N HIS A 32 10.75 -5.30 6.08
CA HIS A 32 10.13 -4.14 6.74
C HIS A 32 10.20 -2.80 5.99
N TYR A 33 10.44 -2.85 4.67
CA TYR A 33 10.59 -1.67 3.83
C TYR A 33 9.27 -1.12 3.31
N ARG A 34 8.23 -1.97 3.28
CA ARG A 34 6.96 -1.63 2.63
C ARG A 34 6.06 -0.80 3.56
N ASN A 35 5.72 0.40 3.10
CA ASN A 35 4.95 1.38 3.87
C ASN A 35 3.42 1.23 3.72
N LYS A 36 2.92 0.42 2.80
CA LYS A 36 1.49 0.16 2.58
C LYS A 36 1.24 -1.30 2.30
N MET A 37 0.36 -1.91 3.08
CA MET A 37 -0.18 -3.24 2.80
C MET A 37 -1.70 -3.21 2.82
N GLU A 38 -2.29 -4.02 1.96
CA GLU A 38 -3.73 -4.22 1.85
C GLU A 38 -4.03 -5.68 2.11
N PHE A 39 -4.98 -5.93 3.01
CA PHE A 39 -5.45 -7.25 3.37
C PHE A 39 -6.95 -7.35 3.13
N THR A 40 -7.39 -8.51 2.68
CA THR A 40 -8.80 -8.80 2.36
C THR A 40 -9.43 -9.61 3.50
N PHE A 41 -10.62 -9.21 3.93
CA PHE A 41 -11.50 -10.02 4.77
C PHE A 41 -12.25 -11.03 3.91
N SER A 42 -12.35 -12.26 4.39
CA SER A 42 -13.05 -13.31 3.64
C SER A 42 -13.56 -14.42 4.56
N GLY A 43 -14.69 -15.02 4.20
CA GLY A 43 -15.17 -16.29 4.75
C GLY A 43 -14.61 -17.52 4.00
N SER A 44 -13.56 -17.36 3.19
CA SER A 44 -13.07 -18.45 2.32
C SER A 44 -11.54 -18.54 2.37
N GLU A 45 -11.04 -19.27 3.38
CA GLU A 45 -9.61 -19.50 3.55
C GLU A 45 -9.04 -20.37 2.42
N TYR A 46 -7.83 -20.04 2.00
CA TYR A 46 -6.95 -20.93 1.25
C TYR A 46 -6.07 -21.69 2.23
N VAL A 47 -6.29 -23.01 2.34
CA VAL A 47 -5.46 -23.91 3.12
C VAL A 47 -4.37 -24.48 2.21
N PRO A 48 -3.08 -24.15 2.46
CA PRO A 48 -1.99 -24.71 1.65
C PRO A 48 -1.85 -26.23 1.84
N GLU A 49 -1.23 -26.92 0.86
CA GLU A 49 -1.09 -28.37 0.84
C GLU A 49 -0.43 -28.95 2.11
N HIS A 50 0.54 -28.23 2.70
CA HIS A 50 1.21 -28.66 3.95
C HIS A 50 0.31 -28.54 5.20
N ARG A 51 -0.88 -27.90 5.06
CA ARG A 51 -1.89 -27.73 6.11
C ARG A 51 -3.25 -28.32 5.68
N LYS A 52 -3.29 -29.19 4.69
CA LYS A 52 -4.53 -29.71 4.08
C LYS A 52 -5.46 -30.44 5.06
N ASP A 53 -4.92 -30.91 6.17
CA ASP A 53 -5.69 -31.59 7.23
C ASP A 53 -6.29 -30.60 8.25
N ASP A 54 -5.96 -29.30 8.15
CA ASP A 54 -6.55 -28.25 8.99
C ASP A 54 -7.95 -27.89 8.46
N GLU A 55 -8.87 -27.60 9.37
CA GLU A 55 -10.16 -27.02 9.00
C GLU A 55 -9.96 -25.58 8.51
N ALA A 56 -10.59 -25.25 7.37
CA ALA A 56 -10.58 -23.88 6.85
C ALA A 56 -11.43 -22.97 7.73
N SER A 57 -10.92 -21.79 8.05
CA SER A 57 -11.66 -20.78 8.80
C SER A 57 -12.73 -20.10 7.94
N ASP A 58 -13.85 -19.78 8.54
CA ASP A 58 -14.92 -18.97 7.97
C ASP A 58 -14.73 -17.47 8.20
N PHE A 59 -13.65 -17.09 8.89
CA PHE A 59 -13.20 -15.71 9.04
C PHE A 59 -11.69 -15.61 8.92
N VAL A 60 -11.22 -14.97 7.85
CA VAL A 60 -9.80 -14.77 7.60
C VAL A 60 -9.51 -13.34 7.12
N VAL A 61 -8.33 -12.85 7.46
CA VAL A 61 -7.80 -11.59 6.98
C VAL A 61 -6.39 -11.83 6.45
N GLY A 62 -6.17 -11.53 5.18
CA GLY A 62 -4.86 -11.82 4.60
C GLY A 62 -4.75 -11.43 3.13
N LEU A 63 -3.92 -12.17 2.41
CA LEU A 63 -3.61 -11.90 1.01
C LEU A 63 -4.28 -12.95 0.09
N HIS A 64 -4.60 -12.55 -1.13
CA HIS A 64 -5.08 -13.48 -2.14
C HIS A 64 -4.05 -14.58 -2.40
N ALA A 65 -4.52 -15.82 -2.42
CA ALA A 65 -3.68 -16.95 -2.79
C ALA A 65 -3.25 -16.83 -4.27
N PRO A 66 -2.02 -17.21 -4.63
CA PRO A 66 -1.55 -17.12 -6.01
C PRO A 66 -2.51 -17.82 -7.00
N GLY A 67 -2.94 -17.07 -8.03
CA GLY A 67 -3.88 -17.56 -9.04
C GLY A 67 -5.33 -17.75 -8.58
N ARG A 68 -5.67 -17.34 -7.36
CA ARG A 68 -7.03 -17.51 -6.79
C ARG A 68 -7.55 -16.16 -6.27
N TRP A 69 -8.48 -15.58 -7.01
CA TRP A 69 -9.11 -14.30 -6.63
C TRP A 69 -10.16 -14.45 -5.50
N ASP A 70 -10.63 -15.66 -5.27
CA ASP A 70 -11.72 -16.02 -4.35
C ASP A 70 -11.26 -16.66 -3.05
N LYS A 71 -9.95 -16.85 -2.85
CA LYS A 71 -9.36 -17.51 -1.70
C LYS A 71 -8.29 -16.65 -1.03
N ILE A 72 -8.40 -16.51 0.29
CA ILE A 72 -7.49 -15.69 1.09
C ILE A 72 -6.58 -16.59 1.93
N LEU A 73 -5.29 -16.33 1.82
CA LEU A 73 -4.26 -16.91 2.66
C LEU A 73 -4.26 -16.15 4.00
N ASN A 74 -4.58 -16.85 5.09
CA ASN A 74 -4.57 -16.25 6.42
C ASN A 74 -3.14 -15.89 6.84
N ILE A 75 -2.87 -14.61 7.04
CA ILE A 75 -1.52 -14.12 7.33
C ILE A 75 -1.43 -13.71 8.79
N ASN A 76 -0.51 -14.31 9.53
CA ASN A 76 -0.20 -13.91 10.90
C ASN A 76 0.87 -12.83 10.97
N GLU A 77 1.80 -12.83 10.02
CA GLU A 77 2.89 -11.87 9.94
C GLU A 77 3.30 -11.64 8.48
N CYS A 78 3.55 -10.39 8.13
CA CYS A 78 4.08 -9.99 6.84
C CYS A 78 5.47 -9.38 7.05
N HIS A 79 6.52 -10.08 6.60
CA HIS A 79 7.90 -9.65 6.82
C HIS A 79 8.34 -8.44 5.98
N ILE A 80 7.58 -8.04 4.98
CA ILE A 80 7.92 -6.86 4.18
C ILE A 80 7.32 -5.57 4.71
N GLN A 81 6.23 -5.61 5.51
CA GLN A 81 5.69 -4.43 6.19
C GLN A 81 6.39 -4.15 7.53
N GLN A 82 6.23 -2.94 8.04
CA GLN A 82 6.78 -2.58 9.35
C GLN A 82 6.15 -3.40 10.49
N PRO A 83 6.91 -3.76 11.55
CA PRO A 83 6.42 -4.62 12.63
C PRO A 83 5.12 -4.10 13.28
N ILE A 84 5.02 -2.80 13.53
CA ILE A 84 3.82 -2.18 14.10
C ILE A 84 2.55 -2.45 13.29
N ALA A 85 2.68 -2.54 11.95
CA ALA A 85 1.55 -2.86 11.08
C ALA A 85 1.06 -4.32 11.25
N ASN A 86 1.95 -5.24 11.62
CA ASN A 86 1.57 -6.62 11.98
C ASN A 86 0.77 -6.65 13.28
N ASP A 87 1.18 -5.87 14.28
CA ASP A 87 0.48 -5.80 15.57
C ASP A 87 -0.90 -5.17 15.40
N ILE A 88 -1.01 -4.10 14.61
CA ILE A 88 -2.30 -3.48 14.24
C ILE A 88 -3.19 -4.49 13.51
N LEU A 89 -2.65 -5.24 12.54
CA LEU A 89 -3.40 -6.26 11.81
C LEU A 89 -3.94 -7.34 12.72
N LYS A 90 -3.13 -7.83 13.68
CA LYS A 90 -3.56 -8.82 14.69
C LYS A 90 -4.71 -8.29 15.54
N SER A 91 -4.58 -7.04 16.00
CA SER A 91 -5.65 -6.40 16.79
C SER A 91 -6.94 -6.25 15.96
N ILE A 92 -6.85 -5.82 14.71
CA ILE A 92 -8.00 -5.71 13.81
C ILE A 92 -8.69 -7.08 13.65
N LYS A 93 -7.92 -8.14 13.41
CA LYS A 93 -8.49 -9.51 13.30
C LYS A 93 -9.33 -9.88 14.52
N GLU A 94 -8.80 -9.67 15.73
CA GLU A 94 -9.50 -9.99 16.96
C GLU A 94 -10.74 -9.12 17.17
N LEU A 95 -10.64 -7.83 16.89
CA LEU A 95 -11.74 -6.89 17.09
C LEU A 95 -12.88 -7.05 16.08
N THR A 96 -12.61 -7.67 14.94
CA THR A 96 -13.58 -7.79 13.84
C THR A 96 -14.07 -9.22 13.59
N LYS A 97 -13.61 -10.22 14.35
CA LYS A 97 -13.89 -11.64 14.09
C LYS A 97 -15.37 -12.04 14.14
N GLU A 98 -16.18 -11.27 14.87
CA GLU A 98 -17.64 -11.50 14.96
C GLU A 98 -18.41 -10.73 13.86
N LEU A 99 -17.71 -9.94 13.03
CA LEU A 99 -18.33 -9.19 11.94
C LEU A 99 -18.29 -9.99 10.65
N GLU A 100 -19.30 -9.79 9.82
CA GLU A 100 -19.46 -10.50 8.57
C GLU A 100 -18.42 -10.05 7.52
N PRO A 101 -17.52 -10.94 7.03
CA PRO A 101 -16.64 -10.63 5.91
C PRO A 101 -17.44 -10.55 4.60
N TYR A 102 -17.01 -9.71 3.68
CA TYR A 102 -17.66 -9.57 2.38
C TYR A 102 -17.46 -10.81 1.50
N ASN A 103 -18.57 -11.40 1.06
CA ASN A 103 -18.57 -12.49 0.10
C ASN A 103 -18.58 -11.92 -1.32
N ILE A 104 -17.46 -12.03 -2.03
CA ILE A 104 -17.30 -11.48 -3.37
C ILE A 104 -18.15 -12.22 -4.44
N ARG A 105 -18.61 -13.45 -4.18
CA ARG A 105 -19.46 -14.21 -5.09
C ARG A 105 -20.92 -13.83 -4.97
N GLU A 106 -21.38 -13.62 -3.75
CA GLU A 106 -22.78 -13.31 -3.42
C GLU A 106 -23.02 -11.80 -3.36
N HIS A 107 -21.94 -11.01 -3.30
CA HIS A 107 -21.96 -9.56 -3.12
C HIS A 107 -22.69 -9.12 -1.85
N SER A 108 -22.49 -9.86 -0.77
CA SER A 108 -23.07 -9.65 0.56
C SER A 108 -21.98 -9.58 1.62
N GLY A 109 -22.34 -9.12 2.82
CA GLY A 109 -21.41 -8.96 3.95
C GLY A 109 -20.95 -7.52 4.14
N PHE A 110 -20.15 -7.27 5.18
CA PHE A 110 -19.78 -5.93 5.64
C PHE A 110 -18.32 -5.59 5.38
N LEU A 111 -17.37 -6.35 5.96
CA LEU A 111 -15.94 -6.05 5.91
C LEU A 111 -15.31 -6.51 4.61
N ARG A 112 -14.66 -5.60 3.88
CA ARG A 112 -14.02 -5.92 2.59
C ARG A 112 -12.52 -5.99 2.68
N ASN A 113 -11.87 -4.88 3.02
CA ASN A 113 -10.40 -4.79 3.08
C ASN A 113 -9.98 -3.98 4.30
N VAL A 114 -8.76 -4.17 4.74
CA VAL A 114 -8.06 -3.24 5.59
C VAL A 114 -6.73 -2.88 4.96
N ILE A 115 -6.45 -1.58 4.88
CA ILE A 115 -5.19 -1.06 4.39
C ILE A 115 -4.48 -0.39 5.56
N ILE A 116 -3.24 -0.82 5.82
CA ILE A 116 -2.39 -0.20 6.83
C ILE A 116 -1.24 0.48 6.12
N ARG A 117 -1.09 1.77 6.37
CA ARG A 117 0.01 2.58 5.86
C ARG A 117 0.79 3.16 7.02
N VAL A 118 2.10 2.97 7.00
CA VAL A 118 3.03 3.51 8.01
C VAL A 118 4.05 4.37 7.28
N ALA A 119 4.01 5.66 7.51
CA ALA A 119 4.97 6.59 6.93
C ALA A 119 6.37 6.28 7.46
N ALA A 120 7.34 6.11 6.54
CA ALA A 120 8.66 5.60 6.87
C ALA A 120 9.54 6.64 7.58
N ASN A 121 9.36 7.92 7.27
CA ASN A 121 10.21 9.00 7.77
C ASN A 121 9.54 9.86 8.85
N THR A 122 8.20 9.88 8.93
CA THR A 122 7.46 10.63 9.97
C THR A 122 6.93 9.73 11.08
N GLY A 123 6.67 8.46 10.78
CA GLY A 123 6.06 7.51 11.70
C GLY A 123 4.53 7.61 11.80
N ASP A 124 3.89 8.45 10.99
CA ASP A 124 2.43 8.54 10.90
C ASP A 124 1.82 7.21 10.47
N ILE A 125 0.70 6.84 11.07
CA ILE A 125 0.01 5.59 10.75
C ILE A 125 -1.43 5.87 10.34
N MET A 126 -1.83 5.33 9.18
CA MET A 126 -3.21 5.30 8.73
C MET A 126 -3.73 3.87 8.69
N VAL A 127 -4.91 3.67 9.27
CA VAL A 127 -5.73 2.47 9.11
C VAL A 127 -6.95 2.83 8.29
N ASN A 128 -7.08 2.24 7.10
CA ASN A 128 -8.24 2.40 6.24
C ASN A 128 -9.05 1.10 6.23
N ILE A 129 -10.26 1.13 6.79
CA ILE A 129 -11.18 -0.01 6.83
C ILE A 129 -12.18 0.18 5.69
N VAL A 130 -12.20 -0.77 4.75
CA VAL A 130 -13.12 -0.74 3.61
C VAL A 130 -14.34 -1.60 3.91
N THR A 131 -15.53 -1.01 3.77
CA THR A 131 -16.81 -1.67 4.05
C THR A 131 -17.76 -1.58 2.85
N SER A 132 -18.77 -2.45 2.83
CA SER A 132 -19.81 -2.45 1.79
C SER A 132 -20.91 -1.42 2.03
N ARG A 133 -21.02 -0.93 3.25
CA ARG A 133 -22.01 0.06 3.71
C ARG A 133 -21.44 0.89 4.85
N GLU A 134 -22.04 2.01 5.10
CA GLU A 134 -21.79 2.82 6.28
C GLU A 134 -22.35 2.14 7.53
N ASP A 135 -21.54 2.04 8.59
CA ASP A 135 -21.95 1.57 9.90
C ASP A 135 -20.94 2.05 10.95
N THR A 136 -21.01 3.35 11.25
CA THR A 136 -20.10 4.02 12.19
C THR A 136 -20.28 3.48 13.61
N ASP A 137 -21.49 3.07 13.99
CA ASP A 137 -21.77 2.54 15.34
C ASP A 137 -21.00 1.21 15.58
N THR A 138 -20.95 0.34 14.57
CA THR A 138 -20.16 -0.89 14.61
C THR A 138 -18.65 -0.61 14.62
N LEU A 139 -18.17 0.39 13.89
CA LEU A 139 -16.74 0.69 13.79
C LEU A 139 -16.19 1.53 14.95
N SER A 140 -17.03 2.31 15.65
CA SER A 140 -16.58 3.20 16.73
C SER A 140 -15.89 2.47 17.89
N PRO A 141 -16.39 1.37 18.46
CA PRO A 141 -15.68 0.65 19.53
C PRO A 141 -14.36 0.05 19.05
N ILE A 142 -14.27 -0.41 17.79
CA ILE A 142 -13.03 -0.92 17.17
C ILE A 142 -12.02 0.21 17.07
N THR A 143 -12.43 1.36 16.54
CA THR A 143 -11.61 2.57 16.43
C THR A 143 -11.05 2.99 17.78
N ASN A 144 -11.89 3.10 18.82
CA ASN A 144 -11.49 3.51 20.16
C ASN A 144 -10.47 2.53 20.76
N THR A 145 -10.66 1.24 20.55
CA THR A 145 -9.71 0.22 21.02
C THR A 145 -8.38 0.31 20.30
N LEU A 146 -8.38 0.49 18.98
CA LEU A 146 -7.16 0.65 18.19
C LEU A 146 -6.34 1.87 18.62
N ILE A 147 -6.99 3.02 18.85
CA ILE A 147 -6.32 4.25 19.31
C ILE A 147 -5.72 4.04 20.70
N SER A 148 -6.43 3.36 21.59
CA SER A 148 -5.93 3.06 22.93
C SER A 148 -4.72 2.13 22.92
N GLN A 149 -4.70 1.12 22.04
CA GLN A 149 -3.59 0.17 21.92
C GLN A 149 -2.40 0.74 21.16
N PHE A 150 -2.67 1.59 20.17
CA PHE A 150 -1.67 2.15 19.26
C PHE A 150 -1.79 3.68 19.18
N PRO A 151 -1.28 4.42 20.18
CA PRO A 151 -1.41 5.88 20.22
C PRO A 151 -0.75 6.61 19.06
N ASN A 152 0.13 5.94 18.30
CA ASN A 152 0.78 6.48 17.11
C ASN A 152 -0.10 6.43 15.85
N ILE A 153 -1.31 5.88 15.92
CA ILE A 153 -2.26 5.96 14.82
C ILE A 153 -2.74 7.41 14.71
N THR A 154 -2.39 8.06 13.60
CA THR A 154 -2.72 9.47 13.32
C THR A 154 -3.97 9.62 12.46
N SER A 155 -4.41 8.54 11.82
CA SER A 155 -5.60 8.51 10.95
C SER A 155 -6.28 7.14 10.98
N ILE A 156 -7.60 7.12 11.21
CA ILE A 156 -8.45 5.97 10.91
C ILE A 156 -9.58 6.45 10.02
N VAL A 157 -9.70 5.85 8.85
CA VAL A 157 -10.75 6.18 7.88
C VAL A 157 -11.55 4.93 7.52
N ASN A 158 -12.82 5.14 7.22
CA ASN A 158 -13.67 4.13 6.63
C ASN A 158 -13.97 4.50 5.17
N ASN A 159 -13.49 3.71 4.24
CA ASN A 159 -13.88 3.78 2.85
C ASN A 159 -15.08 2.87 2.59
N ILE A 160 -16.15 3.43 2.02
CA ILE A 160 -17.38 2.70 1.74
C ILE A 160 -17.46 2.50 0.23
N THR A 161 -17.65 1.26 -0.21
CA THR A 161 -17.80 0.94 -1.63
C THR A 161 -18.88 -0.12 -1.88
N THR A 162 -19.81 0.22 -2.75
CA THR A 162 -20.87 -0.67 -3.22
C THR A 162 -20.47 -1.43 -4.49
N ARG A 163 -19.29 -1.12 -5.05
CA ARG A 163 -18.78 -1.76 -6.26
C ARG A 163 -18.60 -3.25 -6.06
N LYS A 164 -19.06 -4.05 -7.04
CA LYS A 164 -18.91 -5.51 -7.03
C LYS A 164 -17.46 -5.95 -7.27
N ALA A 165 -16.65 -5.14 -7.93
CA ALA A 165 -15.23 -5.41 -8.12
C ALA A 165 -14.47 -5.42 -6.79
N GLY A 166 -13.40 -6.19 -6.72
CA GLY A 166 -12.49 -6.26 -5.55
C GLY A 166 -11.58 -5.03 -5.47
N VAL A 167 -12.18 -3.83 -5.33
CA VAL A 167 -11.45 -2.57 -5.21
C VAL A 167 -11.47 -2.10 -3.76
N SER A 168 -10.37 -1.54 -3.32
CA SER A 168 -10.17 -0.98 -1.97
C SER A 168 -10.40 0.53 -1.90
N THR A 169 -10.70 1.17 -3.05
CA THR A 169 -11.05 2.61 -3.12
C THR A 169 -12.54 2.79 -2.88
N GLY A 170 -12.89 3.73 -1.99
CA GLY A 170 -14.27 4.03 -1.66
C GLY A 170 -14.94 4.99 -2.64
N GLU A 171 -16.27 4.96 -2.67
CA GLU A 171 -17.13 6.00 -3.29
C GLU A 171 -17.40 7.11 -2.29
N HIS A 172 -17.28 6.80 -1.02
CA HIS A 172 -17.45 7.71 0.10
C HIS A 172 -16.46 7.37 1.21
N GLN A 173 -15.89 8.39 1.86
CA GLN A 173 -14.94 8.23 2.97
C GLN A 173 -15.45 8.95 4.21
N ILE A 174 -15.34 8.30 5.36
CA ILE A 174 -15.61 8.86 6.68
C ILE A 174 -14.33 8.81 7.49
N VAL A 175 -13.96 9.93 8.12
CA VAL A 175 -12.86 9.99 9.07
C VAL A 175 -13.40 9.55 10.44
N LEU A 176 -12.89 8.41 10.94
CA LEU A 176 -13.27 7.87 12.25
C LEU A 176 -12.36 8.41 13.36
N HIS A 177 -11.10 8.75 13.04
CA HIS A 177 -10.15 9.34 13.96
C HIS A 177 -9.07 10.15 13.22
N GLY A 178 -8.66 11.26 13.81
CA GLY A 178 -7.54 12.09 13.35
C GLY A 178 -7.82 12.82 12.05
N ASN A 179 -6.86 12.78 11.13
CA ASN A 179 -6.94 13.47 9.84
C ASN A 179 -7.37 12.51 8.72
N GLU A 180 -7.84 13.05 7.60
CA GLU A 180 -8.12 12.29 6.37
C GLU A 180 -6.85 11.85 5.61
N TYR A 181 -5.68 12.28 6.07
CA TYR A 181 -4.37 11.99 5.48
C TYR A 181 -3.33 11.72 6.57
N ILE A 182 -2.23 11.11 6.18
CA ILE A 182 -0.97 11.06 6.91
C ILE A 182 0.09 11.86 6.18
N VAL A 183 1.12 12.27 6.91
CA VAL A 183 2.27 12.97 6.32
C VAL A 183 3.41 11.98 6.13
N GLU A 184 3.97 11.93 4.94
CA GLU A 184 5.22 11.23 4.65
C GLU A 184 6.26 12.24 4.17
N LYS A 185 7.51 12.02 4.52
CA LYS A 185 8.62 12.85 4.10
C LYS A 185 9.47 12.13 3.05
N LEU A 186 9.79 12.82 1.96
CA LEU A 186 10.65 12.31 0.91
C LEU A 186 11.60 13.41 0.47
N GLY A 187 12.89 13.25 0.76
CA GLY A 187 13.87 14.33 0.64
C GLY A 187 13.47 15.52 1.52
N ASP A 188 13.46 16.72 0.94
CA ASP A 188 13.09 17.96 1.61
C ASP A 188 11.57 18.25 1.62
N TYR A 189 10.76 17.36 1.05
CA TYR A 189 9.34 17.60 0.86
C TYR A 189 8.48 16.74 1.78
N GLU A 190 7.37 17.33 2.24
CA GLU A 190 6.32 16.64 2.97
C GLU A 190 5.11 16.43 2.06
N PHE A 191 4.59 15.19 2.07
CA PHE A 191 3.46 14.77 1.26
C PHE A 191 2.29 14.39 2.17
N MET A 192 1.15 15.06 1.98
CA MET A 192 -0.11 14.63 2.56
C MET A 192 -0.67 13.48 1.72
N ILE A 193 -0.81 12.30 2.32
CA ILE A 193 -1.21 11.07 1.63
C ILE A 193 -2.57 10.62 2.17
N SER A 194 -3.61 10.76 1.35
CA SER A 194 -4.94 10.24 1.66
C SER A 194 -5.02 8.73 1.48
N ALA A 195 -6.11 8.11 1.93
CA ALA A 195 -6.32 6.68 1.86
C ALA A 195 -6.21 6.13 0.42
N ASP A 196 -6.76 6.86 -0.55
CA ASP A 196 -6.81 6.45 -1.96
C ASP A 196 -5.62 6.95 -2.79
N SER A 197 -4.76 7.81 -2.21
CA SER A 197 -3.59 8.33 -2.93
C SER A 197 -2.56 7.24 -3.21
N PHE A 198 -2.05 7.24 -4.44
CA PHE A 198 -0.85 6.48 -4.76
C PHE A 198 0.37 7.16 -4.17
N PHE A 199 1.22 6.39 -3.52
CA PHE A 199 2.56 6.79 -3.11
C PHE A 199 3.49 5.57 -3.20
N GLN A 200 4.76 5.78 -3.51
CA GLN A 200 5.73 4.68 -3.62
C GLN A 200 5.79 3.88 -2.33
N THR A 201 5.64 2.56 -2.44
CA THR A 201 5.50 1.67 -1.28
C THR A 201 6.80 1.41 -0.51
N ASN A 202 7.94 1.83 -1.05
CA ASN A 202 9.24 1.83 -0.39
C ASN A 202 9.81 3.25 -0.47
N THR A 203 9.58 4.08 0.55
CA THR A 203 9.97 5.49 0.58
C THR A 203 11.48 5.67 0.40
N ARG A 204 12.29 4.88 1.11
CA ARG A 204 13.76 4.97 1.04
C ARG A 204 14.29 4.63 -0.35
N GLN A 205 13.72 3.64 -1.00
CA GLN A 205 14.13 3.26 -2.34
C GLN A 205 13.59 4.22 -3.41
N ALA A 206 12.45 4.87 -3.14
CA ALA A 206 11.93 5.95 -3.97
C ALA A 206 12.86 7.17 -3.97
N GLU A 207 13.43 7.54 -2.83
CA GLU A 207 14.43 8.61 -2.74
C GLU A 207 15.65 8.30 -3.60
N LYS A 208 16.20 7.07 -3.49
CA LYS A 208 17.32 6.63 -4.33
C LYS A 208 16.99 6.66 -5.82
N LEU A 209 15.79 6.18 -6.18
CA LEU A 209 15.33 6.20 -7.57
C LEU A 209 15.22 7.62 -8.11
N TYR A 210 14.66 8.55 -7.32
CA TYR A 210 14.50 9.94 -7.75
C TYR A 210 15.84 10.68 -7.81
N GLN A 211 16.78 10.35 -6.90
CA GLN A 211 18.13 10.89 -6.94
C GLN A 211 18.86 10.46 -8.21
N ILE A 212 18.79 9.18 -8.61
CA ILE A 212 19.36 8.68 -9.86
C ILE A 212 18.72 9.39 -11.06
N ALA A 213 17.39 9.50 -11.07
CA ALA A 213 16.69 10.18 -12.15
C ALA A 213 17.13 11.65 -12.29
N LEU A 214 17.38 12.32 -11.18
CA LEU A 214 17.89 13.70 -11.15
C LEU A 214 19.34 13.77 -11.69
N GLU A 215 20.21 12.86 -11.25
CA GLU A 215 21.60 12.78 -11.70
C GLU A 215 21.69 12.52 -13.21
N GLU A 216 20.94 11.54 -13.72
CA GLU A 216 20.91 11.19 -15.15
C GLU A 216 20.26 12.29 -16.01
N ALA A 217 19.30 13.04 -15.47
CA ALA A 217 18.69 14.17 -16.18
C ALA A 217 19.68 15.33 -16.38
N ASN A 218 20.76 15.40 -15.60
CA ASN A 218 21.85 16.40 -15.71
C ASN A 218 21.33 17.83 -15.87
N LEU A 219 20.36 18.22 -15.04
CA LEU A 219 19.70 19.52 -15.12
C LEU A 219 20.64 20.65 -14.69
N THR A 220 20.58 21.77 -15.41
CA THR A 220 21.42 22.98 -15.16
C THR A 220 20.63 24.13 -14.53
N GLY A 221 19.34 23.96 -14.25
CA GLY A 221 18.41 24.98 -13.77
C GLY A 221 17.78 25.82 -14.89
N LYS A 222 18.02 25.49 -16.16
CA LYS A 222 17.50 26.22 -17.32
C LYS A 222 16.42 25.44 -18.08
N GLU A 223 16.30 24.16 -17.82
CA GLU A 223 15.45 23.24 -18.55
C GLU A 223 13.98 23.39 -18.13
N ILE A 224 13.10 23.11 -19.10
CA ILE A 224 11.68 22.86 -18.87
C ILE A 224 11.51 21.35 -18.89
N VAL A 225 11.01 20.79 -17.77
CA VAL A 225 10.82 19.35 -17.60
C VAL A 225 9.32 19.02 -17.68
N TYR A 226 8.99 17.95 -18.39
CA TYR A 226 7.65 17.39 -18.46
C TYR A 226 7.62 16.05 -17.75
N ASP A 227 6.84 15.97 -16.67
CA ASP A 227 6.56 14.72 -15.96
C ASP A 227 5.24 14.15 -16.48
N LEU A 228 5.34 13.16 -17.34
CA LEU A 228 4.18 12.51 -17.94
C LEU A 228 3.68 11.40 -17.01
N PHE A 229 2.40 11.43 -16.67
CA PHE A 229 1.78 10.57 -15.68
C PHE A 229 2.27 10.85 -14.24
N CYS A 230 2.39 12.11 -13.89
CA CYS A 230 3.01 12.57 -12.64
C CYS A 230 2.34 12.03 -11.36
N GLY A 231 1.10 11.59 -11.42
CA GLY A 231 0.34 11.10 -10.26
C GLY A 231 0.26 12.17 -9.16
N THR A 232 0.79 11.86 -7.97
CA THR A 232 0.86 12.81 -6.84
C THR A 232 1.97 13.87 -7.00
N GLY A 233 2.69 13.88 -8.11
CA GLY A 233 3.75 14.84 -8.39
C GLY A 233 5.03 14.64 -7.58
N SER A 234 5.25 13.47 -7.00
CA SER A 234 6.38 13.25 -6.09
C SER A 234 7.74 13.43 -6.76
N ILE A 235 7.92 12.92 -7.99
CA ILE A 235 9.16 13.12 -8.73
C ILE A 235 9.25 14.55 -9.26
N SER A 236 8.15 15.14 -9.75
CA SER A 236 8.09 16.53 -10.19
C SER A 236 8.59 17.49 -9.11
N LEU A 237 8.11 17.32 -7.87
CA LEU A 237 8.53 18.12 -6.73
C LEU A 237 10.01 17.88 -6.40
N PHE A 238 10.44 16.61 -6.40
CA PHE A 238 11.83 16.25 -6.07
C PHE A 238 12.83 16.92 -6.98
N ILE A 239 12.56 17.00 -8.30
CA ILE A 239 13.46 17.61 -9.29
C ILE A 239 13.25 19.12 -9.45
N SER A 240 12.19 19.70 -8.90
CA SER A 240 11.76 21.08 -9.17
C SER A 240 12.82 22.14 -8.85
N LYS A 241 13.64 21.94 -7.83
CA LYS A 241 14.74 22.85 -7.46
C LYS A 241 15.88 22.90 -8.48
N HIS A 242 15.95 21.91 -9.38
CA HIS A 242 17.03 21.75 -10.36
C HIS A 242 16.61 22.08 -11.79
N ALA A 243 15.37 22.49 -12.00
CA ALA A 243 14.83 22.89 -13.30
C ALA A 243 14.30 24.32 -13.27
N LYS A 244 14.22 24.98 -14.42
CA LYS A 244 13.57 26.29 -14.56
C LYS A 244 12.07 26.18 -14.32
N MET A 245 11.47 25.10 -14.80
CA MET A 245 10.04 24.84 -14.73
C MET A 245 9.78 23.34 -14.87
N VAL A 246 8.83 22.82 -14.10
CA VAL A 246 8.34 21.45 -14.23
C VAL A 246 6.84 21.48 -14.48
N TYR A 247 6.38 20.76 -15.48
CA TYR A 247 4.98 20.54 -15.78
C TYR A 247 4.62 19.07 -15.53
N GLY A 248 3.68 18.82 -14.62
CA GLY A 248 3.12 17.49 -14.38
C GLY A 248 1.77 17.31 -15.10
N PHE A 249 1.60 16.15 -15.73
CA PHE A 249 0.40 15.79 -16.49
C PHE A 249 -0.23 14.49 -15.96
#